data_c98c8b8d57999df0b4ac91b4dcc8cb0e
#
_entry.id   c98c8b8d57999df0b4ac91b4dcc8cb0e
#
_cell.length_a   1.000
_cell.length_b   1.000
_cell.length_c   1.000
_cell.angle_alpha   90.00
_cell.angle_beta   90.00
_cell.angle_gamma   90.00
#
_symmetry.space_group_name_H-M   'P 1'
#
loop_
_entity.id
_entity.type
_entity.pdbx_description
1 polymer ?
#
loop_
_entity_poly.entity_id
_entity_poly.type
_entity_poly.pdbx_seq_one_letter_code
_entity_poly.pdbx_strand_id
1 'polypeptide(L)'
;MSHRRPSFAVLCFILGSLHAGCGEGGTLEPTSTTECSTGKKWTGGDSESPLMHPGGDCIQCHTERGEGPRFVVAGTVHATAHEANDCAGVEGAQVVITDAQQKSYTLQTNASGNFFLRAGDAQGFTFPYTARINVAGVQRAMSTPQNTGACASCHTTTGTNEAPGRITAG
;
A
#
# COMPACT_ATOMS: atom_id res chain seq x y z
N MET A 1 -71.31 21.46 -7.55
CA MET A 1 -70.51 20.23 -7.71
C MET A 1 -69.03 20.64 -7.65
N SER A 2 -68.41 20.43 -6.52
CA SER A 2 -67.04 20.88 -6.24
C SER A 2 -66.11 19.67 -6.31
N HIS A 3 -65.22 19.62 -7.28
CA HIS A 3 -64.20 18.57 -7.41
C HIS A 3 -62.91 19.00 -6.68
N ARG A 4 -62.70 18.39 -5.53
CA ARG A 4 -61.41 18.49 -4.83
C ARG A 4 -60.42 17.55 -5.50
N ARG A 5 -59.27 18.10 -5.95
CA ARG A 5 -58.11 17.33 -6.40
C ARG A 5 -57.23 16.99 -5.20
N PRO A 6 -56.73 15.76 -5.05
CA PRO A 6 -55.73 15.43 -4.03
C PRO A 6 -54.34 15.86 -4.48
N SER A 7 -53.64 16.62 -3.63
CA SER A 7 -52.22 16.91 -3.77
C SER A 7 -51.41 15.67 -3.43
N PHE A 8 -50.70 15.12 -4.40
CA PHE A 8 -49.64 14.15 -4.15
C PHE A 8 -48.37 14.89 -3.73
N ALA A 9 -47.97 14.73 -2.47
CA ALA A 9 -46.68 15.12 -1.98
C ALA A 9 -45.64 14.12 -2.52
N VAL A 10 -44.78 14.57 -3.43
CA VAL A 10 -43.65 13.80 -3.89
C VAL A 10 -42.56 13.94 -2.83
N LEU A 11 -42.34 12.88 -2.06
CA LEU A 11 -41.25 12.77 -1.10
C LEU A 11 -39.98 12.41 -1.89
N CYS A 12 -39.16 13.42 -2.19
CA CYS A 12 -37.83 13.21 -2.74
C CYS A 12 -36.93 12.58 -1.68
N PHE A 13 -36.72 11.25 -1.77
CA PHE A 13 -35.60 10.59 -1.07
C PHE A 13 -34.31 11.00 -1.76
N ILE A 14 -33.56 11.89 -1.11
CA ILE A 14 -32.18 12.16 -1.48
C ILE A 14 -31.36 10.99 -0.95
N LEU A 15 -31.06 10.01 -1.82
CA LEU A 15 -29.99 9.05 -1.57
C LEU A 15 -28.67 9.82 -1.62
N GLY A 16 -28.16 10.15 -0.44
CA GLY A 16 -26.80 10.63 -0.30
C GLY A 16 -25.83 9.50 -0.67
N SER A 17 -25.29 9.55 -1.88
CA SER A 17 -24.16 8.71 -2.28
C SER A 17 -22.95 9.16 -1.44
N LEU A 18 -22.56 8.36 -0.44
CA LEU A 18 -21.24 8.50 0.17
C LEU A 18 -20.21 8.09 -0.90
N HIS A 19 -19.66 9.06 -1.57
CA HIS A 19 -18.45 8.87 -2.36
C HIS A 19 -17.28 8.84 -1.38
N ALA A 20 -16.84 7.64 -0.99
CA ALA A 20 -15.54 7.47 -0.37
C ALA A 20 -14.48 7.66 -1.47
N GLY A 21 -14.18 8.91 -1.80
CA GLY A 21 -13.08 9.25 -2.70
C GLY A 21 -11.76 9.21 -1.94
N CYS A 22 -10.67 8.77 -2.58
CA CYS A 22 -9.33 9.12 -2.15
C CYS A 22 -9.23 10.66 -2.26
N GLY A 23 -9.27 11.36 -1.13
CA GLY A 23 -9.30 12.82 -1.08
C GLY A 23 -8.02 13.45 -1.63
N GLU A 24 -8.16 14.61 -2.23
CA GLU A 24 -7.06 15.39 -2.79
C GLU A 24 -5.97 15.74 -1.77
N GLY A 25 -4.73 15.50 -2.20
CA GLY A 25 -3.46 15.65 -1.56
C GLY A 25 -3.23 16.76 -0.54
N GLY A 26 -3.27 16.37 0.74
CA GLY A 26 -2.44 17.00 1.75
C GLY A 26 -1.20 16.14 1.99
N THR A 27 -0.06 16.72 2.27
CA THR A 27 1.11 15.99 2.77
C THR A 27 0.81 15.54 4.19
N LEU A 28 0.04 14.45 4.32
CA LEU A 28 -0.25 13.87 5.63
C LEU A 28 0.94 12.99 6.02
N GLU A 29 1.51 13.28 7.17
CA GLU A 29 2.56 12.48 7.78
C GLU A 29 1.94 11.54 8.83
N PRO A 30 2.55 10.36 9.08
CA PRO A 30 2.09 9.48 10.14
C PRO A 30 2.07 10.16 11.51
N THR A 31 0.99 9.98 12.24
CA THR A 31 0.82 10.51 13.59
C THR A 31 1.59 9.67 14.62
N SER A 32 2.18 10.31 15.63
CA SER A 32 2.88 9.62 16.71
C SER A 32 1.94 8.73 17.54
N THR A 33 2.35 7.48 17.80
CA THR A 33 1.60 6.50 18.61
C THR A 33 2.55 5.54 19.33
N THR A 34 2.08 4.97 20.44
CA THR A 34 2.80 3.94 21.21
C THR A 34 2.49 2.52 20.74
N GLU A 35 1.53 2.34 19.84
CA GLU A 35 1.12 1.01 19.35
C GLU A 35 2.05 0.47 18.24
N CYS A 36 2.76 1.34 17.54
CA CYS A 36 3.65 0.98 16.45
C CYS A 36 5.10 0.95 16.94
N SER A 37 5.90 -0.03 16.46
CA SER A 37 7.32 -0.16 16.85
C SER A 37 8.17 1.05 16.49
N THR A 38 7.82 1.77 15.43
CA THR A 38 8.44 3.04 15.04
C THR A 38 7.84 4.25 15.74
N GLY A 39 6.80 4.08 16.57
CA GLY A 39 6.07 5.15 17.21
C GLY A 39 5.23 6.01 16.25
N LYS A 40 5.05 5.60 14.99
CA LYS A 40 4.33 6.38 13.97
C LYS A 40 3.24 5.54 13.31
N LYS A 41 2.04 6.11 13.16
CA LYS A 41 0.89 5.47 12.52
C LYS A 41 0.28 6.38 11.46
N TRP A 42 -0.09 5.82 10.32
CA TRP A 42 -0.89 6.51 9.32
C TRP A 42 -2.32 6.70 9.84
N THR A 43 -2.82 7.91 9.80
CA THR A 43 -4.18 8.27 10.25
C THR A 43 -4.95 9.07 9.19
N GLY A 44 -4.35 9.22 8.00
CA GLY A 44 -4.93 10.00 6.90
C GLY A 44 -6.08 9.31 6.16
N GLY A 45 -6.47 8.09 6.56
CA GLY A 45 -7.47 7.33 5.81
C GLY A 45 -7.01 7.16 4.35
N ASP A 46 -7.96 7.33 3.42
CA ASP A 46 -7.72 7.21 1.97
C ASP A 46 -7.18 8.51 1.32
N SER A 47 -6.68 9.47 2.11
CA SER A 47 -6.08 10.67 1.55
C SER A 47 -4.83 10.35 0.75
N GLU A 48 -4.74 10.90 -0.47
CA GLU A 48 -3.63 10.64 -1.38
C GLU A 48 -2.29 11.07 -0.78
N SER A 49 -1.42 10.12 -0.57
CA SER A 49 -0.07 10.35 -0.08
C SER A 49 0.82 9.16 -0.43
N PRO A 50 2.09 9.35 -0.80
CA PRO A 50 3.05 8.25 -0.91
C PRO A 50 3.30 7.53 0.43
N LEU A 51 2.87 8.13 1.55
CA LEU A 51 3.03 7.59 2.91
C LEU A 51 1.83 6.77 3.37
N MET A 52 0.75 6.71 2.56
CA MET A 52 -0.52 6.09 2.92
C MET A 52 -0.38 4.59 3.18
N HIS A 53 -1.19 4.09 4.09
CA HIS A 53 -1.46 2.67 4.36
C HIS A 53 -0.23 1.75 4.41
N PRO A 54 0.79 2.02 5.25
CA PRO A 54 1.91 1.08 5.43
C PRO A 54 1.41 -0.32 5.77
N GLY A 55 1.91 -1.32 5.03
CA GLY A 55 1.49 -2.72 5.18
C GLY A 55 0.21 -3.10 4.45
N GLY A 56 -0.46 -2.15 3.78
CA GLY A 56 -1.61 -2.41 2.92
C GLY A 56 -1.21 -2.95 1.54
N ASP A 57 -2.19 -3.55 0.83
CA ASP A 57 -2.00 -3.96 -0.56
C ASP A 57 -2.26 -2.79 -1.51
N CYS A 58 -1.19 -2.05 -1.81
CA CYS A 58 -1.23 -0.89 -2.69
C CYS A 58 -1.75 -1.22 -4.09
N ILE A 59 -1.34 -2.37 -4.65
CA ILE A 59 -1.68 -2.75 -6.02
C ILE A 59 -3.15 -3.11 -6.12
N GLN A 60 -3.65 -3.90 -5.18
CA GLN A 60 -5.07 -4.26 -5.14
C GLN A 60 -5.93 -3.02 -5.01
N CYS A 61 -5.67 -2.16 -4.01
CA CYS A 61 -6.46 -0.96 -3.75
C CYS A 61 -6.49 -0.02 -4.97
N HIS A 62 -5.32 0.31 -5.54
CA HIS A 62 -5.23 1.19 -6.70
C HIS A 62 -5.89 0.59 -7.96
N THR A 63 -5.88 -0.74 -8.10
CA THR A 63 -6.55 -1.42 -9.22
C THR A 63 -8.05 -1.42 -9.07
N GLU A 64 -8.56 -1.74 -7.87
CA GLU A 64 -10.01 -1.81 -7.60
C GLU A 64 -10.67 -0.44 -7.65
N ARG A 65 -10.00 0.60 -7.18
CA ARG A 65 -10.53 1.97 -7.20
C ARG A 65 -10.32 2.68 -8.53
N GLY A 66 -9.37 2.24 -9.33
CA GLY A 66 -9.01 2.88 -10.59
C GLY A 66 -8.36 4.26 -10.41
N GLU A 67 -7.87 4.56 -9.22
CA GLU A 67 -7.31 5.85 -8.81
C GLU A 67 -5.81 5.71 -8.49
N GLY A 68 -5.10 6.84 -8.59
CA GLY A 68 -3.67 6.91 -8.27
C GLY A 68 -2.75 6.22 -9.27
N PRO A 69 -1.45 6.14 -8.96
CA PRO A 69 -0.45 5.56 -9.86
C PRO A 69 -0.57 4.03 -9.91
N ARG A 70 -0.32 3.46 -11.09
CA ARG A 70 -0.19 2.00 -11.25
C ARG A 70 1.20 1.55 -10.83
N PHE A 71 1.24 0.50 -10.03
CA PHE A 71 2.49 -0.13 -9.58
C PHE A 71 2.65 -1.52 -10.19
N VAL A 72 3.90 -1.89 -10.50
CA VAL A 72 4.29 -3.25 -10.89
C VAL A 72 4.69 -4.05 -9.66
N VAL A 73 5.42 -3.45 -8.73
CA VAL A 73 5.76 -4.02 -7.42
C VAL A 73 5.57 -2.93 -6.36
N ALA A 74 4.92 -3.27 -5.25
CA ALA A 74 4.74 -2.35 -4.13
C ALA A 74 4.66 -3.11 -2.80
N GLY A 75 5.15 -2.48 -1.73
CA GLY A 75 5.12 -3.02 -0.38
C GLY A 75 5.66 -2.06 0.66
N THR A 76 5.81 -2.57 1.88
CA THR A 76 6.34 -1.83 3.02
C THR A 76 7.41 -2.65 3.72
N VAL A 77 8.55 -2.05 4.04
CA VAL A 77 9.56 -2.64 4.93
C VAL A 77 9.27 -2.17 6.35
N HIS A 78 8.99 -3.10 7.26
CA HIS A 78 8.68 -2.83 8.65
C HIS A 78 9.90 -3.08 9.57
N ALA A 79 9.85 -2.52 10.77
CA ALA A 79 10.87 -2.76 11.78
C ALA A 79 10.73 -4.14 12.44
N THR A 80 9.50 -4.65 12.54
CA THR A 80 9.19 -5.95 13.13
C THR A 80 8.33 -6.81 12.20
N ALA A 81 8.44 -8.15 12.35
CA ALA A 81 7.76 -9.10 11.46
C ALA A 81 6.23 -9.14 11.64
N HIS A 82 5.69 -8.64 12.75
CA HIS A 82 4.26 -8.70 13.07
C HIS A 82 3.63 -7.33 13.27
N GLU A 83 4.21 -6.30 12.63
CA GLU A 83 3.71 -4.94 12.71
C GLU A 83 2.27 -4.82 12.22
N ALA A 84 1.45 -4.05 12.93
CA ALA A 84 0.07 -3.80 12.55
C ALA A 84 -0.02 -3.00 11.24
N ASN A 85 -1.19 -3.05 10.57
CA ASN A 85 -1.48 -2.17 9.43
C ASN A 85 -1.42 -0.71 9.88
N ASP A 86 -1.06 0.14 8.94
CA ASP A 86 -0.91 1.58 9.11
C ASP A 86 0.25 2.00 10.03
N CYS A 87 0.95 1.08 10.68
CA CYS A 87 2.19 1.40 11.36
C CYS A 87 3.31 1.69 10.36
N ALA A 88 3.91 2.87 10.48
CA ALA A 88 5.03 3.26 9.62
C ALA A 88 6.20 2.28 9.79
N GLY A 89 6.80 1.93 8.66
CA GLY A 89 7.95 1.05 8.60
C GLY A 89 9.28 1.80 8.68
N VAL A 90 10.31 1.22 8.09
CA VAL A 90 11.70 1.71 8.12
C VAL A 90 11.94 2.61 6.92
N GLU A 91 12.30 3.86 7.15
CA GLU A 91 12.73 4.81 6.13
C GLU A 91 14.15 4.51 5.64
N GLY A 92 14.39 4.74 4.35
CA GLY A 92 15.73 4.65 3.75
C GLY A 92 16.23 3.22 3.54
N ALA A 93 15.41 2.20 3.78
CA ALA A 93 15.74 0.83 3.42
C ALA A 93 15.90 0.70 1.89
N GLN A 94 16.99 0.07 1.46
CA GLN A 94 17.18 -0.23 0.05
C GLN A 94 16.45 -1.51 -0.31
N VAL A 95 15.62 -1.46 -1.35
CA VAL A 95 14.91 -2.61 -1.93
C VAL A 95 15.39 -2.81 -3.36
N VAL A 96 15.93 -3.99 -3.66
CA VAL A 96 16.38 -4.34 -5.01
C VAL A 96 15.48 -5.43 -5.57
N ILE A 97 14.78 -5.11 -6.63
CA ILE A 97 13.91 -6.02 -7.38
C ILE A 97 14.69 -6.47 -8.62
N THR A 98 14.80 -7.78 -8.84
CA THR A 98 15.46 -8.34 -10.03
C THR A 98 14.46 -9.19 -10.80
N ASP A 99 14.15 -8.80 -12.02
CA ASP A 99 13.17 -9.45 -12.88
C ASP A 99 13.72 -10.72 -13.55
N ALA A 100 12.87 -11.43 -14.31
CA ALA A 100 13.25 -12.66 -14.99
C ALA A 100 14.34 -12.47 -16.07
N GLN A 101 14.51 -11.26 -16.57
CA GLN A 101 15.57 -10.90 -17.52
C GLN A 101 16.85 -10.40 -16.84
N GLN A 102 16.95 -10.56 -15.50
CA GLN A 102 18.08 -10.10 -14.69
C GLN A 102 18.26 -8.58 -14.67
N LYS A 103 17.24 -7.83 -15.07
CA LYS A 103 17.22 -6.38 -14.90
C LYS A 103 16.88 -6.04 -13.46
N SER A 104 17.69 -5.20 -12.86
CA SER A 104 17.53 -4.79 -11.46
C SER A 104 16.99 -3.38 -11.35
N TYR A 105 16.06 -3.19 -10.40
CA TYR A 105 15.47 -1.91 -10.02
C TYR A 105 15.76 -1.67 -8.56
N THR A 106 16.44 -0.58 -8.25
CA THR A 106 16.80 -0.20 -6.88
C THR A 106 15.85 0.89 -6.41
N LEU A 107 15.13 0.63 -5.32
CA LEU A 107 14.17 1.51 -4.69
C LEU A 107 14.65 1.84 -3.28
N GLN A 108 14.17 2.94 -2.74
CA GLN A 108 14.32 3.27 -1.32
C GLN A 108 12.93 3.44 -0.69
N THR A 109 12.80 3.01 0.56
CA THR A 109 11.59 3.22 1.32
C THR A 109 11.47 4.67 1.77
N ASN A 110 10.25 5.19 1.74
CA ASN A 110 9.91 6.53 2.24
C ASN A 110 9.72 6.55 3.78
N ALA A 111 9.29 7.68 4.33
CA ALA A 111 9.12 7.89 5.78
C ALA A 111 8.09 6.95 6.44
N SER A 112 7.22 6.31 5.64
CA SER A 112 6.31 5.26 6.11
C SER A 112 6.82 3.84 5.86
N GLY A 113 8.04 3.68 5.33
CA GLY A 113 8.58 2.38 4.96
C GLY A 113 8.05 1.85 3.63
N ASN A 114 7.21 2.60 2.93
CA ASN A 114 6.64 2.18 1.65
C ASN A 114 7.66 2.30 0.52
N PHE A 115 7.64 1.32 -0.38
CA PHE A 115 8.37 1.33 -1.65
C PHE A 115 7.45 0.91 -2.78
N PHE A 116 7.70 1.43 -3.98
CA PHE A 116 6.91 1.08 -5.17
C PHE A 116 7.70 1.29 -6.46
N LEU A 117 7.57 0.33 -7.36
CA LEU A 117 8.01 0.42 -8.75
C LEU A 117 6.80 0.78 -9.61
N ARG A 118 6.78 1.99 -10.13
CA ARG A 118 5.67 2.48 -10.99
C ARG A 118 5.71 1.81 -12.35
N ALA A 119 4.55 1.58 -12.95
CA ALA A 119 4.46 0.96 -14.28
C ALA A 119 5.22 1.75 -15.35
N GLY A 120 5.25 3.09 -15.26
CA GLY A 120 6.00 3.96 -16.16
C GLY A 120 7.52 3.77 -16.08
N ASP A 121 8.04 3.45 -14.88
CA ASP A 121 9.47 3.26 -14.61
C ASP A 121 9.91 1.81 -14.84
N ALA A 122 8.96 0.90 -15.01
CA ALA A 122 9.16 -0.55 -15.12
C ALA A 122 9.02 -1.06 -16.56
N GLN A 123 9.31 -0.26 -17.58
CA GLN A 123 9.15 -0.68 -18.97
C GLN A 123 9.98 -1.93 -19.26
N GLY A 124 9.32 -2.95 -19.79
CA GLY A 124 9.93 -4.25 -20.09
C GLY A 124 10.14 -5.15 -18.86
N PHE A 125 9.58 -4.81 -17.70
CA PHE A 125 9.61 -5.68 -16.53
C PHE A 125 8.93 -7.02 -16.82
N THR A 126 9.58 -8.11 -16.42
CA THR A 126 9.08 -9.47 -16.64
C THR A 126 9.05 -10.27 -15.36
N PHE A 127 7.90 -10.92 -15.11
CA PHE A 127 7.76 -11.90 -14.03
C PHE A 127 8.39 -13.26 -14.45
N PRO A 128 8.81 -14.12 -13.49
CA PRO A 128 8.86 -13.86 -12.07
C PRO A 128 10.02 -12.94 -11.69
N TYR A 129 9.96 -12.35 -10.51
CA TYR A 129 11.04 -11.54 -9.94
C TYR A 129 11.48 -12.08 -8.60
N THR A 130 12.69 -11.71 -8.19
CA THR A 130 13.20 -11.86 -6.83
C THR A 130 13.40 -10.48 -6.20
N ALA A 131 13.36 -10.42 -4.86
CA ALA A 131 13.62 -9.19 -4.13
C ALA A 131 14.62 -9.42 -3.00
N ARG A 132 15.43 -8.39 -2.72
CA ARG A 132 16.26 -8.31 -1.52
C ARG A 132 16.14 -6.93 -0.90
N ILE A 133 16.28 -6.87 0.41
CA ILE A 133 16.33 -5.62 1.17
C ILE A 133 17.68 -5.47 1.86
N ASN A 134 18.08 -4.23 2.07
CA ASN A 134 19.21 -3.87 2.92
C ASN A 134 18.76 -2.76 3.87
N VAL A 135 18.83 -3.04 5.15
CA VAL A 135 18.53 -2.08 6.22
C VAL A 135 19.76 -1.97 7.10
N ALA A 136 20.40 -0.81 7.12
CA ALA A 136 21.60 -0.54 7.92
C ALA A 136 22.71 -1.62 7.79
N GLY A 137 22.88 -2.17 6.59
CA GLY A 137 23.88 -3.21 6.31
C GLY A 137 23.39 -4.65 6.51
N VAL A 138 22.23 -4.86 7.12
CA VAL A 138 21.60 -6.19 7.23
C VAL A 138 20.81 -6.49 5.96
N GLN A 139 21.12 -7.61 5.33
CA GLN A 139 20.46 -8.03 4.08
C GLN A 139 19.55 -9.23 4.29
N ARG A 140 18.39 -9.21 3.63
CA ARG A 140 17.49 -10.33 3.50
C ARG A 140 17.03 -10.44 2.04
N ALA A 141 16.84 -11.68 1.58
CA ALA A 141 16.37 -11.94 0.23
C ALA A 141 15.21 -12.93 0.26
N MET A 142 14.32 -12.81 -0.69
CA MET A 142 13.27 -13.80 -0.94
C MET A 142 13.91 -15.10 -1.43
N SER A 143 13.46 -16.23 -0.89
CA SER A 143 13.92 -17.56 -1.29
C SER A 143 13.29 -18.02 -2.61
N THR A 144 12.08 -17.57 -2.90
CA THR A 144 11.27 -18.03 -4.04
C THR A 144 10.89 -16.86 -4.94
N PRO A 145 11.14 -16.94 -6.26
CA PRO A 145 10.68 -15.94 -7.22
C PRO A 145 9.15 -15.81 -7.21
N GLN A 146 8.63 -14.60 -7.42
CA GLN A 146 7.21 -14.29 -7.34
C GLN A 146 6.64 -13.79 -8.67
N ASN A 147 5.37 -14.12 -8.93
CA ASN A 147 4.61 -13.72 -10.10
C ASN A 147 3.60 -12.59 -9.81
N THR A 148 3.54 -12.09 -8.57
CA THR A 148 2.73 -10.95 -8.17
C THR A 148 3.60 -9.88 -7.53
N GLY A 149 3.38 -8.62 -7.89
CA GLY A 149 4.09 -7.49 -7.28
C GLY A 149 3.44 -6.97 -6.01
N ALA A 150 2.29 -7.50 -5.61
CA ALA A 150 1.57 -7.14 -4.39
C ALA A 150 2.23 -7.79 -3.17
N CYS A 151 3.27 -7.18 -2.62
CA CYS A 151 4.04 -7.78 -1.52
C CYS A 151 3.17 -8.08 -0.30
N ALA A 152 2.20 -7.22 0.00
CA ALA A 152 1.29 -7.40 1.14
C ALA A 152 0.31 -8.57 0.98
N SER A 153 0.16 -9.16 -0.22
CA SER A 153 -0.63 -10.38 -0.42
C SER A 153 -0.03 -11.60 0.29
N CYS A 154 1.28 -11.59 0.52
CA CYS A 154 2.00 -12.64 1.27
C CYS A 154 2.57 -12.11 2.59
N HIS A 155 3.17 -10.91 2.58
CA HIS A 155 3.80 -10.29 3.75
C HIS A 155 2.78 -9.56 4.64
N THR A 156 1.80 -10.31 5.16
CA THR A 156 0.81 -9.81 6.13
C THR A 156 1.43 -9.77 7.54
N THR A 157 0.66 -9.36 8.56
CA THR A 157 1.06 -9.38 9.97
C THR A 157 1.50 -10.76 10.45
N THR A 158 0.90 -11.82 9.93
CA THR A 158 1.20 -13.21 10.31
C THR A 158 1.89 -13.98 9.20
N GLY A 159 2.02 -13.38 8.02
CA GLY A 159 2.51 -14.04 6.82
C GLY A 159 1.50 -15.02 6.22
N THR A 160 1.62 -15.23 4.91
CA THR A 160 0.90 -16.26 4.15
C THR A 160 1.82 -16.78 3.05
N ASN A 161 1.49 -17.92 2.45
CA ASN A 161 2.27 -18.49 1.34
C ASN A 161 3.78 -18.56 1.66
N GLU A 162 4.12 -19.12 2.85
CA GLU A 162 5.49 -19.28 3.35
C GLU A 162 6.22 -17.97 3.73
N ALA A 163 5.58 -16.81 3.59
CA ALA A 163 6.15 -15.57 4.12
C ALA A 163 6.02 -15.58 5.66
N PRO A 164 7.11 -15.27 6.41
CA PRO A 164 7.11 -15.36 7.88
C PRO A 164 6.36 -14.21 8.57
N GLY A 165 5.84 -13.26 7.82
CA GLY A 165 5.23 -12.02 8.29
C GLY A 165 5.60 -10.85 7.39
N ARG A 166 5.66 -9.64 7.96
CA ARG A 166 6.06 -8.41 7.28
C ARG A 166 7.47 -8.52 6.68
N ILE A 167 7.73 -7.74 5.64
CA ILE A 167 9.09 -7.58 5.11
C ILE A 167 9.92 -6.86 6.17
N THR A 168 10.97 -7.49 6.68
CA THR A 168 11.86 -6.92 7.70
C THR A 168 13.28 -7.45 7.54
N ALA A 169 14.26 -6.69 7.98
CA ALA A 169 15.66 -7.10 8.05
C ALA A 169 16.06 -7.65 9.43
N GLY A 170 15.25 -7.42 10.46
CA GLY A 170 15.50 -7.87 11.84
C GLY A 170 14.62 -9.05 12.24
#